data_9e23c81b1329e32058839d9808936400
#
_entry.id   9e23c81b1329e32058839d9808936400
#
_cell.length_a   1.000
_cell.length_b   1.000
_cell.length_c   1.000
_cell.angle_alpha   90.00
_cell.angle_beta   90.00
_cell.angle_gamma   90.00
#
_symmetry.space_group_name_H-M   'P 1'
#
loop_
_entity.id
_entity.type
_entity.pdbx_description
1 polymer ?
#
loop_
_entity_poly.entity_id
_entity_poly.type
_entity_poly.pdbx_seq_one_letter_code
_entity_poly.pdbx_strand_id
1 'polypeptide(L)'
;ESRGLGDVYKRQLLYCSCIANAALLPLLSAAQTMPLISIAPLFLIWFGFEISGKIVIVTVFGLFPIAVQTIRGLEAVPQFYSDVALTCGATKAWTLWHVKLRVAARQIYGGIRVSAAYIFATAATAEYLGARKGLGIWLQAAYNSFRTPLIFSATLVIIAITGVLVCLVNLSERVLLGPADADADPDADQ
;
A
#
# COMPACT_ATOMS: atom_id res chain seq x y z
N GLU A 1 41.73 -18.02 -9.63
CA GLU A 1 40.92 -17.39 -10.74
C GLU A 1 39.42 -17.53 -10.61
N SER A 2 38.90 -18.47 -9.86
CA SER A 2 37.44 -18.68 -9.71
C SER A 2 36.70 -17.68 -8.77
N ARG A 3 37.43 -16.94 -7.95
CA ARG A 3 36.84 -15.93 -7.04
C ARG A 3 36.38 -14.66 -7.77
N GLY A 4 37.03 -14.28 -8.86
CA GLY A 4 36.69 -13.05 -9.60
C GLY A 4 35.36 -13.10 -10.38
N LEU A 5 35.02 -14.25 -10.96
CA LEU A 5 33.78 -14.44 -11.72
C LEU A 5 32.54 -14.35 -10.80
N GLY A 6 32.60 -14.98 -9.62
CA GLY A 6 31.50 -14.93 -8.64
C GLY A 6 31.21 -13.51 -8.12
N ASP A 7 32.24 -12.67 -7.99
CA ASP A 7 32.08 -11.28 -7.55
C ASP A 7 31.52 -10.39 -8.65
N VAL A 8 31.87 -10.66 -9.93
CA VAL A 8 31.30 -9.95 -11.09
C VAL A 8 29.81 -10.25 -11.22
N TYR A 9 29.41 -11.52 -11.12
CA TYR A 9 27.99 -11.89 -11.16
C TYR A 9 27.19 -11.36 -9.98
N LYS A 10 27.76 -11.34 -8.76
CA LYS A 10 27.15 -10.71 -7.58
C LYS A 10 26.97 -9.20 -7.75
N ARG A 11 27.97 -8.51 -8.28
CA ARG A 11 27.89 -7.07 -8.59
C ARG A 11 26.84 -6.80 -9.67
N GLN A 12 26.77 -7.63 -10.70
CA GLN A 12 25.81 -7.49 -11.79
C GLN A 12 24.36 -7.76 -11.35
N LEU A 13 24.14 -8.76 -10.49
CA LEU A 13 22.85 -9.02 -9.86
C LEU A 13 22.43 -7.87 -8.92
N LEU A 14 23.36 -7.32 -8.14
CA LEU A 14 23.10 -6.16 -7.29
C LEU A 14 22.79 -4.91 -8.12
N TYR A 15 23.48 -4.72 -9.24
CA TYR A 15 23.26 -3.59 -10.16
C TYR A 15 21.90 -3.69 -10.86
N CYS A 16 21.54 -4.87 -11.37
CA CYS A 16 20.21 -5.14 -11.93
C CYS A 16 19.09 -4.96 -10.89
N SER A 17 19.32 -5.39 -9.65
CA SER A 17 18.39 -5.17 -8.55
C SER A 17 18.23 -3.69 -8.20
N CYS A 18 19.30 -2.92 -8.24
CA CYS A 18 19.28 -1.48 -7.97
C CYS A 18 18.55 -0.71 -9.08
N ILE A 19 18.80 -1.04 -10.36
CA ILE A 19 18.09 -0.47 -11.51
C ILE A 19 16.62 -0.88 -11.50
N ALA A 20 16.32 -2.14 -11.21
CA ALA A 20 14.95 -2.63 -11.12
C ALA A 20 14.18 -1.88 -10.01
N ASN A 21 14.82 -1.65 -8.88
CA ASN A 21 14.20 -0.91 -7.76
C ASN A 21 14.01 0.57 -8.10
N ALA A 22 14.99 1.19 -8.75
CA ALA A 22 14.92 2.59 -9.19
C ALA A 22 13.86 2.82 -10.29
N ALA A 23 13.58 1.82 -11.13
CA ALA A 23 12.53 1.89 -12.14
C ALA A 23 11.15 1.51 -11.59
N LEU A 24 11.09 0.60 -10.62
CA LEU A 24 9.83 0.08 -10.07
C LEU A 24 9.09 1.14 -9.27
N LEU A 25 9.78 1.93 -8.47
CA LEU A 25 9.17 2.96 -7.63
C LEU A 25 8.41 4.02 -8.45
N PRO A 26 8.99 4.67 -9.48
CA PRO A 26 8.26 5.63 -10.31
C PRO A 26 7.13 4.97 -11.09
N LEU A 27 7.29 3.72 -11.55
CA LEU A 27 6.24 2.99 -12.25
C LEU A 27 5.03 2.71 -11.35
N LEU A 28 5.27 2.23 -10.12
CA LEU A 28 4.22 2.01 -9.13
C LEU A 28 3.55 3.32 -8.70
N SER A 29 4.34 4.39 -8.57
CA SER A 29 3.81 5.72 -8.25
C SER A 29 2.95 6.27 -9.38
N ALA A 30 3.36 6.08 -10.64
CA ALA A 30 2.55 6.43 -11.81
C ALA A 30 1.27 5.59 -11.88
N ALA A 31 1.33 4.30 -11.56
CA ALA A 31 0.16 3.43 -11.52
C ALA A 31 -0.90 3.88 -10.50
N GLN A 32 -0.48 4.48 -9.38
CA GLN A 32 -1.42 5.07 -8.41
C GLN A 32 -2.16 6.31 -8.92
N THR A 33 -1.61 7.03 -9.89
CA THR A 33 -2.24 8.24 -10.45
C THR A 33 -3.25 7.92 -11.54
N MET A 34 -3.32 6.67 -11.99
CA MET A 34 -4.28 6.27 -13.02
C MET A 34 -5.72 6.42 -12.51
N PRO A 35 -6.59 7.11 -13.26
CA PRO A 35 -7.98 7.30 -12.85
C PRO A 35 -8.71 5.96 -12.88
N LEU A 36 -9.11 5.49 -11.69
CA LEU A 36 -9.80 4.20 -11.53
C LEU A 36 -11.02 4.07 -12.45
N ILE A 37 -11.79 5.15 -12.60
CA ILE A 37 -13.01 5.16 -13.42
C ILE A 37 -12.75 4.83 -14.89
N SER A 38 -11.53 5.11 -15.39
CA SER A 38 -11.16 4.80 -16.78
C SER A 38 -10.69 3.36 -16.96
N ILE A 39 -10.07 2.77 -15.92
CA ILE A 39 -9.46 1.45 -15.98
C ILE A 39 -10.42 0.36 -15.48
N ALA A 40 -11.29 0.66 -14.54
CA ALA A 40 -12.21 -0.31 -13.97
C ALA A 40 -13.08 -1.05 -15.03
N PRO A 41 -13.60 -0.40 -16.09
CA PRO A 41 -14.33 -1.12 -17.13
C PRO A 41 -13.50 -2.19 -17.83
N LEU A 42 -12.20 -1.94 -18.09
CA LEU A 42 -11.30 -2.93 -18.70
C LEU A 42 -11.10 -4.15 -17.79
N PHE A 43 -10.88 -3.91 -16.50
CA PHE A 43 -10.77 -4.99 -15.53
C PHE A 43 -12.05 -5.81 -15.42
N LEU A 44 -13.22 -5.15 -15.45
CA LEU A 44 -14.51 -5.84 -15.41
C LEU A 44 -14.75 -6.66 -16.67
N ILE A 45 -14.31 -6.22 -17.84
CA ILE A 45 -14.37 -6.99 -19.08
C ILE A 45 -13.45 -8.22 -19.01
N TRP A 46 -12.22 -8.07 -18.47
CA TRP A 46 -11.25 -9.16 -18.39
C TRP A 46 -11.55 -10.19 -17.31
N PHE A 47 -11.97 -9.74 -16.13
CA PHE A 47 -12.16 -10.58 -14.94
C PHE A 47 -13.62 -10.83 -14.59
N GLY A 48 -14.56 -10.24 -15.37
CA GLY A 48 -16.00 -10.40 -15.18
C GLY A 48 -16.64 -9.36 -14.25
N PHE A 49 -17.92 -9.19 -14.40
CA PHE A 49 -18.76 -8.24 -13.63
C PHE A 49 -19.20 -8.79 -12.27
N GLU A 50 -18.89 -10.04 -11.98
CA GLU A 50 -19.17 -10.70 -10.72
C GLU A 50 -18.26 -10.19 -9.57
N ILE A 51 -18.47 -10.71 -8.38
CA ILE A 51 -17.69 -10.34 -7.18
C ILE A 51 -16.19 -10.57 -7.39
N SER A 52 -15.80 -11.64 -8.11
CA SER A 52 -14.41 -11.97 -8.40
C SER A 52 -13.67 -10.85 -9.14
N GLY A 53 -14.25 -10.28 -10.18
CA GLY A 53 -13.63 -9.18 -10.92
C GLY A 53 -13.43 -7.94 -10.06
N LYS A 54 -14.40 -7.63 -9.18
CA LYS A 54 -14.29 -6.51 -8.24
C LYS A 54 -13.22 -6.73 -7.18
N ILE A 55 -13.09 -7.95 -6.66
CA ILE A 55 -12.03 -8.31 -5.73
C ILE A 55 -10.66 -8.09 -6.37
N VAL A 56 -10.48 -8.49 -7.64
CA VAL A 56 -9.22 -8.26 -8.37
C VAL A 56 -8.89 -6.78 -8.45
N ILE A 57 -9.86 -5.93 -8.86
CA ILE A 57 -9.65 -4.49 -8.95
C ILE A 57 -9.25 -3.91 -7.59
N VAL A 58 -10.02 -4.19 -6.56
CA VAL A 58 -9.79 -3.68 -5.20
C VAL A 58 -8.43 -4.12 -4.68
N THR A 59 -8.06 -5.39 -4.91
CA THR A 59 -6.76 -5.93 -4.49
C THR A 59 -5.61 -5.25 -5.20
N VAL A 60 -5.66 -5.14 -6.53
CA VAL A 60 -4.59 -4.52 -7.32
C VAL A 60 -4.38 -3.06 -6.91
N PHE A 61 -5.46 -2.28 -6.85
CA PHE A 61 -5.37 -0.86 -6.48
C PHE A 61 -5.01 -0.66 -4.99
N GLY A 62 -5.44 -1.55 -4.10
CA GLY A 62 -5.06 -1.52 -2.69
C GLY A 62 -3.59 -1.89 -2.44
N LEU A 63 -2.98 -2.72 -3.31
CA LEU A 63 -1.58 -3.11 -3.15
C LEU A 63 -0.59 -2.00 -3.53
N PHE A 64 -0.92 -1.10 -4.45
CA PHE A 64 0.00 -0.04 -4.87
C PHE A 64 0.48 0.86 -3.72
N PRO A 65 -0.39 1.44 -2.88
CA PRO A 65 0.06 2.25 -1.75
C PRO A 65 0.95 1.47 -0.78
N ILE A 66 0.61 0.22 -0.50
CA ILE A 66 1.39 -0.64 0.40
C ILE A 66 2.79 -0.88 -0.20
N ALA A 67 2.85 -1.24 -1.48
CA ALA A 67 4.12 -1.51 -2.15
C ALA A 67 5.04 -0.28 -2.16
N VAL A 68 4.51 0.89 -2.55
CA VAL A 68 5.28 2.14 -2.59
C VAL A 68 5.79 2.52 -1.21
N GLN A 69 4.95 2.45 -0.19
CA GLN A 69 5.36 2.81 1.17
C GLN A 69 6.31 1.78 1.78
N THR A 70 6.18 0.50 1.41
CA THR A 70 7.13 -0.54 1.83
C THR A 70 8.52 -0.29 1.23
N ILE A 71 8.61 0.00 -0.07
CA ILE A 71 9.87 0.31 -0.72
C ILE A 71 10.52 1.54 -0.07
N ARG A 72 9.77 2.63 0.05
CA ARG A 72 10.25 3.87 0.70
C ARG A 72 10.69 3.64 2.13
N GLY A 73 9.93 2.86 2.90
CA GLY A 73 10.28 2.52 4.27
C GLY A 73 11.57 1.73 4.38
N LEU A 74 11.79 0.77 3.48
CA LEU A 74 13.03 -0.01 3.45
C LEU A 74 14.25 0.81 2.99
N GLU A 75 14.05 1.76 2.07
CA GLU A 75 15.10 2.67 1.60
C GLU A 75 15.48 3.71 2.67
N ALA A 76 14.52 4.12 3.48
CA ALA A 76 14.75 5.09 4.57
C ALA A 76 15.49 4.49 5.77
N VAL A 77 15.69 3.16 5.84
CA VAL A 77 16.43 2.53 6.94
C VAL A 77 17.90 2.93 6.87
N PRO A 78 18.47 3.60 7.91
CA PRO A 78 19.87 3.97 7.95
C PRO A 78 20.78 2.75 7.80
N GLN A 79 21.80 2.86 6.95
CA GLN A 79 22.75 1.76 6.66
C GLN A 79 23.44 1.26 7.92
N PHE A 80 23.69 2.13 8.89
CA PHE A 80 24.26 1.80 10.18
C PHE A 80 23.62 0.57 10.83
N TYR A 81 22.28 0.47 10.86
CA TYR A 81 21.60 -0.69 11.44
C TYR A 81 21.90 -2.01 10.73
N SER A 82 22.08 -1.93 9.40
CA SER A 82 22.42 -3.11 8.60
C SER A 82 23.88 -3.53 8.81
N ASP A 83 24.79 -2.55 8.90
CA ASP A 83 26.22 -2.78 9.04
C ASP A 83 26.54 -3.37 10.42
N VAL A 84 25.90 -2.86 11.48
CA VAL A 84 26.02 -3.44 12.83
C VAL A 84 25.54 -4.89 12.86
N ALA A 85 24.39 -5.18 12.27
CA ALA A 85 23.87 -6.56 12.24
C ALA A 85 24.83 -7.50 11.48
N LEU A 86 25.37 -7.07 10.35
CA LEU A 86 26.28 -7.86 9.52
C LEU A 86 27.64 -8.06 10.20
N THR A 87 28.17 -7.06 10.91
CA THR A 87 29.41 -7.20 11.70
C THR A 87 29.26 -8.13 12.88
N CYS A 88 28.04 -8.23 13.46
CA CYS A 88 27.72 -9.21 14.48
C CYS A 88 27.49 -10.63 13.91
N GLY A 89 27.71 -10.88 12.61
CA GLY A 89 27.61 -12.20 11.99
C GLY A 89 26.21 -12.55 11.47
N ALA A 90 25.27 -11.60 11.46
CA ALA A 90 23.93 -11.85 10.92
C ALA A 90 23.99 -12.02 9.40
N THR A 91 23.11 -12.87 8.85
CA THR A 91 22.94 -13.01 7.40
C THR A 91 22.12 -11.86 6.84
N LYS A 92 22.28 -11.57 5.53
CA LYS A 92 21.49 -10.52 4.85
C LYS A 92 19.97 -10.77 4.98
N ALA A 93 19.52 -12.01 4.91
CA ALA A 93 18.12 -12.36 5.09
C ALA A 93 17.66 -12.09 6.52
N TRP A 94 18.45 -12.46 7.52
CA TRP A 94 18.14 -12.18 8.91
C TRP A 94 18.06 -10.66 9.18
N THR A 95 19.02 -9.90 8.66
CA THR A 95 19.05 -8.43 8.77
C THR A 95 17.80 -7.81 8.12
N LEU A 96 17.35 -8.32 6.97
CA LEU A 96 16.12 -7.84 6.32
C LEU A 96 14.90 -8.06 7.23
N TRP A 97 14.71 -9.26 7.73
CA TRP A 97 13.50 -9.62 8.50
C TRP A 97 13.49 -9.04 9.91
N HIS A 98 14.62 -9.01 10.60
CA HIS A 98 14.68 -8.62 12.02
C HIS A 98 15.07 -7.16 12.25
N VAL A 99 15.75 -6.54 11.29
CA VAL A 99 16.19 -5.15 11.42
C VAL A 99 15.41 -4.25 10.46
N LYS A 100 15.59 -4.44 9.15
CA LYS A 100 15.02 -3.50 8.16
C LYS A 100 13.51 -3.44 8.20
N LEU A 101 12.82 -4.58 8.23
CA LEU A 101 11.36 -4.60 8.27
C LEU A 101 10.82 -4.02 9.58
N ARG A 102 11.51 -4.20 10.71
CA ARG A 102 11.09 -3.59 11.98
C ARG A 102 11.22 -2.07 11.96
N VAL A 103 12.34 -1.55 11.46
CA VAL A 103 12.53 -0.10 11.33
C VAL A 103 11.55 0.49 10.33
N ALA A 104 11.33 -0.18 9.20
CA ALA A 104 10.38 0.25 8.16
C ALA A 104 8.90 0.05 8.53
N ALA A 105 8.60 -0.66 9.62
CA ALA A 105 7.23 -1.10 9.95
C ALA A 105 6.23 0.07 10.02
N ARG A 106 6.59 1.20 10.63
CA ARG A 106 5.70 2.38 10.69
C ARG A 106 5.35 2.92 9.31
N GLN A 107 6.34 2.92 8.39
CA GLN A 107 6.11 3.36 7.01
C GLN A 107 5.21 2.38 6.26
N ILE A 108 5.37 1.08 6.49
CA ILE A 108 4.52 0.02 5.93
C ILE A 108 3.09 0.19 6.43
N TYR A 109 2.89 0.44 7.72
CA TYR A 109 1.56 0.73 8.27
C TYR A 109 0.95 2.01 7.69
N GLY A 110 1.77 3.02 7.38
CA GLY A 110 1.35 4.20 6.60
C GLY A 110 0.75 3.79 5.24
N GLY A 111 1.39 2.86 4.54
CA GLY A 111 0.89 2.28 3.28
C GLY A 111 -0.43 1.53 3.45
N ILE A 112 -0.54 0.70 4.50
CA ILE A 112 -1.77 -0.04 4.83
C ILE A 112 -2.92 0.94 5.15
N ARG A 113 -2.65 2.02 5.86
CA ARG A 113 -3.63 3.06 6.18
C ARG A 113 -4.15 3.77 4.93
N VAL A 114 -3.26 4.16 4.03
CA VAL A 114 -3.65 4.75 2.73
C VAL A 114 -4.45 3.75 1.92
N SER A 115 -4.02 2.48 1.83
CA SER A 115 -4.76 1.41 1.15
C SER A 115 -6.15 1.23 1.76
N ALA A 116 -6.28 1.18 3.07
CA ALA A 116 -7.56 1.05 3.77
C ALA A 116 -8.53 2.19 3.41
N ALA A 117 -8.04 3.42 3.27
CA ALA A 117 -8.85 4.55 2.84
C ALA A 117 -9.31 4.41 1.37
N TYR A 118 -8.48 3.82 0.50
CA TYR A 118 -8.79 3.65 -0.93
C TYR A 118 -9.71 2.46 -1.24
N ILE A 119 -9.66 1.38 -0.46
CA ILE A 119 -10.35 0.12 -0.74
C ILE A 119 -11.85 0.33 -0.94
N PHE A 120 -12.52 1.05 -0.03
CA PHE A 120 -13.97 1.26 -0.12
C PHE A 120 -14.36 2.18 -1.26
N ALA A 121 -13.59 3.24 -1.53
CA ALA A 121 -13.82 4.11 -2.67
C ALA A 121 -13.67 3.34 -4.00
N THR A 122 -12.64 2.49 -4.09
CA THR A 122 -12.39 1.63 -5.25
C THR A 122 -13.51 0.61 -5.44
N ALA A 123 -13.94 -0.05 -4.35
CA ALA A 123 -15.04 -1.00 -4.37
C ALA A 123 -16.35 -0.33 -4.81
N ALA A 124 -16.70 0.82 -4.23
CA ALA A 124 -17.89 1.57 -4.60
C ALA A 124 -17.87 1.99 -6.07
N THR A 125 -16.72 2.40 -6.61
CA THR A 125 -16.56 2.75 -8.03
C THR A 125 -16.72 1.51 -8.93
N ALA A 126 -16.14 0.37 -8.56
CA ALA A 126 -16.30 -0.87 -9.30
C ALA A 126 -17.73 -1.37 -9.29
N GLU A 127 -18.45 -1.20 -8.16
CA GLU A 127 -19.86 -1.51 -8.05
C GLU A 127 -20.74 -0.55 -8.88
N TYR A 128 -20.42 0.74 -8.86
CA TYR A 128 -21.12 1.75 -9.64
C TYR A 128 -21.10 1.43 -11.14
N LEU A 129 -19.99 0.88 -11.65
CA LEU A 129 -19.80 0.58 -13.06
C LEU A 129 -20.41 -0.74 -13.51
N GLY A 130 -20.64 -1.70 -12.62
CA GLY A 130 -21.07 -3.02 -13.10
C GLY A 130 -21.52 -4.01 -12.04
N ALA A 131 -22.14 -3.56 -10.94
CA ALA A 131 -22.68 -4.50 -9.96
C ALA A 131 -24.21 -4.68 -10.12
N ARG A 132 -24.72 -5.77 -9.53
CA ARG A 132 -26.17 -6.00 -9.37
C ARG A 132 -26.64 -5.68 -7.95
N LYS A 133 -25.71 -5.60 -6.99
CA LYS A 133 -25.94 -5.31 -5.57
C LYS A 133 -24.72 -4.59 -5.00
N GLY A 134 -24.92 -3.71 -4.04
CA GLY A 134 -23.86 -3.01 -3.33
C GLY A 134 -24.15 -1.53 -3.13
N LEU A 135 -23.28 -0.85 -2.36
CA LEU A 135 -23.41 0.58 -2.06
C LEU A 135 -23.19 1.45 -3.30
N GLY A 136 -22.32 1.01 -4.23
CA GLY A 136 -22.07 1.73 -5.48
C GLY A 136 -23.30 1.75 -6.39
N ILE A 137 -24.07 0.65 -6.48
CA ILE A 137 -25.35 0.64 -7.21
C ILE A 137 -26.39 1.51 -6.53
N TRP A 138 -26.46 1.48 -5.19
CA TRP A 138 -27.37 2.37 -4.47
C TRP A 138 -27.06 3.83 -4.76
N LEU A 139 -25.78 4.19 -4.75
CA LEU A 139 -25.30 5.52 -5.15
C LEU A 139 -25.71 5.86 -6.59
N GLN A 140 -25.54 4.93 -7.54
CA GLN A 140 -25.93 5.10 -8.94
C GLN A 140 -27.43 5.30 -9.10
N ALA A 141 -28.23 4.48 -8.42
CA ALA A 141 -29.71 4.59 -8.45
C ALA A 141 -30.19 5.92 -7.87
N ALA A 142 -29.59 6.38 -6.77
CA ALA A 142 -29.88 7.67 -6.16
C ALA A 142 -29.51 8.83 -7.09
N TYR A 143 -28.37 8.74 -7.76
CA TYR A 143 -27.89 9.73 -8.76
C TYR A 143 -28.86 9.79 -9.95
N ASN A 144 -29.19 8.65 -10.56
CA ASN A 144 -30.09 8.58 -11.71
C ASN A 144 -31.53 9.03 -11.40
N SER A 145 -31.94 8.94 -10.13
CA SER A 145 -33.26 9.38 -9.64
C SER A 145 -33.24 10.82 -9.13
N PHE A 146 -32.11 11.55 -9.26
CA PHE A 146 -31.92 12.91 -8.75
C PHE A 146 -32.29 13.07 -7.26
N ARG A 147 -32.12 11.99 -6.46
CA ARG A 147 -32.44 12.00 -5.03
C ARG A 147 -31.20 12.36 -4.22
N THR A 148 -30.87 13.65 -4.17
CA THR A 148 -29.71 14.19 -3.46
C THR A 148 -29.57 13.69 -2.00
N PRO A 149 -30.62 13.60 -1.16
CA PRO A 149 -30.47 13.08 0.20
C PRO A 149 -29.96 11.63 0.25
N LEU A 150 -30.34 10.78 -0.72
CA LEU A 150 -29.87 9.39 -0.77
C LEU A 150 -28.41 9.30 -1.20
N ILE A 151 -27.93 10.23 -2.04
CA ILE A 151 -26.52 10.32 -2.42
C ILE A 151 -25.68 10.63 -1.18
N PHE A 152 -26.10 11.64 -0.40
CA PHE A 152 -25.41 11.97 0.85
C PHE A 152 -25.42 10.82 1.85
N SER A 153 -26.53 10.11 2.02
CA SER A 153 -26.60 8.99 2.95
C SER A 153 -25.67 7.84 2.52
N ALA A 154 -25.61 7.49 1.23
CA ALA A 154 -24.70 6.48 0.71
C ALA A 154 -23.22 6.89 0.95
N THR A 155 -22.89 8.15 0.67
CA THR A 155 -21.54 8.69 0.90
C THR A 155 -21.17 8.65 2.38
N LEU A 156 -22.07 9.04 3.28
CA LEU A 156 -21.82 8.99 4.72
C LEU A 156 -21.59 7.55 5.21
N VAL A 157 -22.34 6.59 4.71
CA VAL A 157 -22.14 5.17 5.04
C VAL A 157 -20.75 4.69 4.59
N ILE A 158 -20.33 5.05 3.37
CA ILE A 158 -18.98 4.70 2.87
C ILE A 158 -17.90 5.33 3.75
N ILE A 159 -18.04 6.62 4.10
CA ILE A 159 -17.09 7.32 4.98
C ILE A 159 -17.04 6.65 6.35
N ALA A 160 -18.18 6.31 6.94
CA ALA A 160 -18.23 5.67 8.25
C ALA A 160 -17.53 4.29 8.25
N ILE A 161 -17.80 3.45 7.25
CA ILE A 161 -17.16 2.14 7.12
C ILE A 161 -15.65 2.29 6.90
N THR A 162 -15.23 3.22 6.04
CA THR A 162 -13.82 3.54 5.80
C THR A 162 -13.14 4.01 7.09
N GLY A 163 -13.79 4.91 7.84
CA GLY A 163 -13.29 5.42 9.10
C GLY A 163 -13.09 4.32 10.15
N VAL A 164 -14.03 3.39 10.25
CA VAL A 164 -13.90 2.20 11.13
C VAL A 164 -12.69 1.36 10.72
N LEU A 165 -12.52 1.08 9.43
CA LEU A 165 -11.37 0.29 8.97
C LEU A 165 -10.04 0.99 9.26
N VAL A 166 -9.94 2.28 8.97
CA VAL A 166 -8.72 3.07 9.27
C VAL A 166 -8.46 3.10 10.78
N CYS A 167 -9.50 3.22 11.60
CA CYS A 167 -9.36 3.16 13.06
C CYS A 167 -8.83 1.78 13.52
N LEU A 168 -9.32 0.69 12.94
CA LEU A 168 -8.83 -0.66 13.23
C LEU A 168 -7.35 -0.83 12.82
N VAL A 169 -6.96 -0.29 11.66
CA VAL A 169 -5.55 -0.29 11.23
C VAL A 169 -4.68 0.50 12.20
N ASN A 170 -5.11 1.68 12.62
CA ASN A 170 -4.37 2.49 13.59
C ASN A 170 -4.26 1.79 14.96
N LEU A 171 -5.32 1.13 15.39
CA LEU A 171 -5.30 0.36 16.63
C LEU A 171 -4.34 -0.82 16.54
N SER A 172 -4.34 -1.54 15.42
CA SER A 172 -3.41 -2.65 15.20
C SER A 172 -1.95 -2.18 15.16
N GLU A 173 -1.68 -1.03 14.56
CA GLU A 173 -0.34 -0.41 14.57
C GLU A 173 0.12 -0.12 16.01
N ARG A 174 -0.73 0.53 16.81
CA ARG A 174 -0.41 0.86 18.21
C ARG A 174 -0.16 -0.38 19.07
N VAL A 175 -0.93 -1.44 18.84
CA VAL A 175 -0.77 -2.70 19.59
C VAL A 175 0.53 -3.42 19.21
N LEU A 176 0.90 -3.41 17.92
CA LEU A 176 2.05 -4.18 17.43
C LEU A 176 3.37 -3.41 17.50
N LEU A 177 3.35 -2.08 17.29
CA LEU A 177 4.56 -1.24 17.23
C LEU A 177 4.72 -0.34 18.46
N GLY A 178 3.74 -0.32 19.36
CA GLY A 178 3.70 0.61 20.47
C GLY A 178 3.26 2.02 20.06
N PRO A 179 3.06 2.93 21.03
CA PRO A 179 2.74 4.32 20.73
C PRO A 179 3.85 4.91 19.88
N ALA A 180 3.48 5.77 18.93
CA ALA A 180 4.47 6.59 18.23
C ALA A 180 5.09 7.50 19.28
N ASP A 181 6.43 7.46 19.46
CA ASP A 181 7.15 8.39 20.28
C ASP A 181 6.92 9.79 19.68
N ALA A 182 5.85 10.44 20.14
CA ALA A 182 5.53 11.82 19.79
C ALA A 182 6.48 12.81 20.52
N ASP A 183 7.36 12.29 21.35
CA ASP A 183 8.25 13.02 22.25
C ASP A 183 9.73 12.73 21.96
N ALA A 184 10.13 12.59 20.70
CA ALA A 184 11.48 12.97 20.35
C ALA A 184 11.48 14.50 20.35
N ASP A 185 11.66 15.07 21.55
CA ASP A 185 11.85 16.50 21.76
C ASP A 185 13.08 16.92 20.93
N PRO A 186 12.90 17.75 19.87
CA PRO A 186 14.02 18.17 19.05
C PRO A 186 15.00 19.07 19.81
N ASP A 187 14.69 19.45 21.07
CA ASP A 187 15.48 20.35 21.89
C ASP A 187 16.26 19.64 23.03
N ALA A 188 16.28 18.31 23.06
CA ALA A 188 17.01 17.56 24.09
C ALA A 188 18.54 17.53 23.92
N ASP A 189 19.08 18.08 22.83
CA ASP A 189 20.53 18.16 22.51
C ASP A 189 21.07 19.60 22.45
N GLN A 190 20.54 20.55 23.25
CA GLN A 190 21.17 21.87 23.45
C GLN A 190 21.87 21.96 24.79
#